data_a664dd567fe421976e218b95044dceee
#
_entry.id   a664dd567fe421976e218b95044dceee
#
_cell.length_a   1.000
_cell.length_b   1.000
_cell.length_c   1.000
_cell.angle_alpha   90.00
_cell.angle_beta   90.00
_cell.angle_gamma   90.00
#
_symmetry.space_group_name_H-M   'P 1'
#
loop_
_entity.id
_entity.type
_entity.pdbx_description
1 polymer ?
#
loop_
_entity_poly.entity_id
_entity_poly.type
_entity_poly.pdbx_seq_one_letter_code
_entity_poly.pdbx_strand_id
1 'polypeptide(L)'
;MATATTPARPPLPPFTRDSAIQKVRLAEDGWNSRDPGKVALAYTIDSRWRNRSEFINGRSEIIAFLARKLAKELDYRLIKEMWTFTGNRIAVRFAYEWHDDSDHWYRSYGNENWEFNDEGLMASRYASINDLRISEADRKYHWGVGRRPDDHPGLSELGL
;
A
#
# COMPACT_ATOMS: atom_id res chain seq x y z
N MET A 1 -21.16 23.42 -14.91
CA MET A 1 -20.26 22.26 -15.14
C MET A 1 -20.40 21.29 -13.96
N ALA A 2 -20.70 20.05 -14.27
CA ALA A 2 -20.70 19.00 -13.24
C ALA A 2 -19.26 18.75 -12.82
N THR A 3 -18.93 18.96 -11.54
CA THR A 3 -17.68 18.48 -10.97
C THR A 3 -17.69 16.96 -11.01
N ALA A 4 -16.70 16.35 -11.66
CA ALA A 4 -16.58 14.89 -11.64
C ALA A 4 -16.36 14.45 -10.18
N THR A 5 -17.39 13.78 -9.61
CA THR A 5 -17.28 13.21 -8.28
C THR A 5 -16.45 11.93 -8.36
N THR A 6 -15.50 11.77 -7.45
CA THR A 6 -14.74 10.52 -7.33
C THR A 6 -15.70 9.41 -6.89
N PRO A 7 -15.72 8.26 -7.61
CA PRO A 7 -16.61 7.15 -7.23
C PRO A 7 -16.29 6.64 -5.83
N ALA A 8 -17.32 6.25 -5.09
CA ALA A 8 -17.18 5.55 -3.82
C ALA A 8 -16.39 4.24 -4.01
N ARG A 9 -15.62 3.86 -3.00
CA ARG A 9 -14.80 2.64 -3.00
C ARG A 9 -15.13 1.76 -1.80
N PRO A 10 -16.15 0.90 -1.94
CA PRO A 10 -16.44 -0.07 -0.89
C PRO A 10 -15.24 -1.00 -0.61
N PRO A 11 -15.14 -1.57 0.60
CA PRO A 11 -16.05 -1.38 1.73
C PRO A 11 -15.98 0.02 2.32
N LEU A 12 -17.13 0.51 2.83
CA LEU A 12 -17.28 1.84 3.41
C LEU A 12 -17.13 1.80 4.93
N PRO A 13 -16.60 2.86 5.57
CA PRO A 13 -16.64 2.96 7.02
C PRO A 13 -18.09 3.18 7.52
N PRO A 14 -18.41 2.86 8.80
CA PRO A 14 -17.51 2.27 9.79
C PRO A 14 -17.17 0.81 9.44
N PHE A 15 -15.90 0.43 9.61
CA PHE A 15 -15.46 -0.89 9.26
C PHE A 15 -15.85 -1.93 10.31
N THR A 16 -16.10 -3.15 9.84
CA THR A 16 -16.06 -4.38 10.65
C THR A 16 -14.66 -5.01 10.50
N ARG A 17 -14.36 -6.03 11.30
CA ARG A 17 -13.11 -6.78 11.14
C ARG A 17 -12.95 -7.30 9.71
N ASP A 18 -13.99 -7.95 9.17
CA ASP A 18 -13.94 -8.54 7.84
C ASP A 18 -13.81 -7.48 6.74
N SER A 19 -14.55 -6.37 6.85
CA SER A 19 -14.46 -5.30 5.85
C SER A 19 -13.14 -4.54 5.93
N ALA A 20 -12.55 -4.38 7.11
CA ALA A 20 -11.22 -3.82 7.27
C ALA A 20 -10.14 -4.71 6.63
N ILE A 21 -10.20 -6.02 6.84
CA ILE A 21 -9.31 -6.99 6.20
C ILE A 21 -9.44 -6.92 4.67
N GLN A 22 -10.66 -6.85 4.16
CA GLN A 22 -10.92 -6.70 2.74
C GLN A 22 -10.31 -5.40 2.20
N LYS A 23 -10.46 -4.30 2.93
CA LYS A 23 -9.90 -2.99 2.55
C LYS A 23 -8.37 -3.04 2.44
N VAL A 24 -7.72 -3.72 3.39
CA VAL A 24 -6.26 -3.92 3.40
C VAL A 24 -5.82 -4.74 2.18
N ARG A 25 -6.54 -5.81 1.86
CA ARG A 25 -6.22 -6.65 0.69
C ARG A 25 -6.37 -5.87 -0.62
N LEU A 26 -7.43 -5.08 -0.76
CA LEU A 26 -7.64 -4.22 -1.94
C LEU A 26 -6.51 -3.20 -2.10
N ALA A 27 -6.03 -2.62 -1.00
CA ALA A 27 -4.90 -1.69 -1.05
C ALA A 27 -3.61 -2.41 -1.47
N GLU A 28 -3.34 -3.59 -0.93
CA GLU A 28 -2.21 -4.42 -1.35
C GLU A 28 -2.27 -4.72 -2.85
N ASP A 29 -3.42 -5.14 -3.34
CA ASP A 29 -3.62 -5.47 -4.77
C ASP A 29 -3.41 -4.23 -5.66
N GLY A 30 -3.89 -3.07 -5.21
CA GLY A 30 -3.71 -1.80 -5.92
C GLY A 30 -2.23 -1.45 -6.09
N TRP A 31 -1.46 -1.49 -5.01
CA TRP A 31 -0.03 -1.19 -5.04
C TRP A 31 0.76 -2.23 -5.84
N ASN A 32 0.40 -3.51 -5.75
CA ASN A 32 1.02 -4.57 -6.54
C ASN A 32 0.72 -4.47 -8.04
N SER A 33 -0.30 -3.72 -8.44
CA SER A 33 -0.55 -3.43 -9.86
C SER A 33 0.57 -2.60 -10.49
N ARG A 34 1.32 -1.86 -9.68
CA ARG A 34 2.41 -0.96 -10.09
C ARG A 34 1.95 0.11 -11.09
N ASP A 35 0.71 0.52 -10.98
CA ASP A 35 0.09 1.57 -11.80
C ASP A 35 -0.22 2.79 -10.92
N PRO A 36 0.60 3.86 -10.99
CA PRO A 36 0.39 5.05 -10.16
C PRO A 36 -1.00 5.68 -10.30
N GLY A 37 -1.52 5.75 -11.51
CA GLY A 37 -2.85 6.31 -11.77
C GLY A 37 -3.96 5.48 -11.13
N LYS A 38 -3.85 4.16 -11.20
CA LYS A 38 -4.81 3.24 -10.57
C LYS A 38 -4.75 3.32 -9.04
N VAL A 39 -3.55 3.35 -8.46
CA VAL A 39 -3.37 3.48 -7.01
C VAL A 39 -3.98 4.78 -6.51
N ALA A 40 -3.74 5.88 -7.20
CA ALA A 40 -4.21 7.21 -6.78
C ALA A 40 -5.72 7.31 -6.66
N LEU A 41 -6.50 6.51 -7.39
CA LEU A 41 -7.96 6.51 -7.32
C LEU A 41 -8.52 6.04 -5.97
N ALA A 42 -7.72 5.36 -5.14
CA ALA A 42 -8.11 4.93 -3.81
C ALA A 42 -8.06 6.06 -2.76
N TYR A 43 -7.51 7.20 -3.13
CA TYR A 43 -7.26 8.33 -2.24
C TYR A 43 -8.16 9.52 -2.60
N THR A 44 -8.48 10.35 -1.60
CA THR A 44 -9.19 11.61 -1.87
C THR A 44 -8.31 12.53 -2.72
N ILE A 45 -8.94 13.46 -3.44
CA ILE A 45 -8.21 14.43 -4.30
C ILE A 45 -7.20 15.23 -3.49
N ASP A 46 -7.53 15.53 -2.23
CA ASP A 46 -6.73 16.31 -1.29
C ASP A 46 -6.07 15.45 -0.22
N SER A 47 -5.89 14.15 -0.48
CA SER A 47 -5.32 13.20 0.47
C SER A 47 -3.96 13.65 0.99
N ARG A 48 -3.71 13.42 2.28
CA ARG A 48 -2.49 13.82 2.96
C ARG A 48 -1.66 12.62 3.35
N TRP A 49 -0.41 12.59 2.90
CA TRP A 49 0.52 11.53 3.21
C TRP A 49 1.76 12.05 3.93
N ARG A 50 2.27 11.25 4.84
CA ARG A 50 3.69 11.22 5.16
C ARG A 50 4.21 9.82 4.83
N ASN A 51 5.18 9.75 3.95
CA ASN A 51 5.86 8.50 3.62
C ASN A 51 7.32 8.62 4.02
N ARG A 52 7.74 7.86 5.01
CA ARG A 52 9.05 8.05 5.69
C ARG A 52 9.11 9.47 6.27
N SER A 53 9.95 10.31 5.75
CA SER A 53 10.06 11.73 6.12
C SER A 53 9.54 12.69 5.04
N GLU A 54 8.97 12.18 3.96
CA GLU A 54 8.44 12.98 2.85
C GLU A 54 6.94 13.22 3.02
N PHE A 55 6.52 14.48 2.90
CA PHE A 55 5.11 14.86 2.91
C PHE A 55 4.61 14.98 1.48
N ILE A 56 3.50 14.31 1.18
CA ILE A 56 2.94 14.17 -0.15
C ILE A 56 1.45 14.49 -0.05
N ASN A 57 1.00 15.50 -0.76
CA ASN A 57 -0.37 16.00 -0.65
C ASN A 57 -1.06 16.04 -2.02
N GLY A 58 -2.23 15.39 -2.09
CA GLY A 58 -3.05 15.37 -3.28
C GLY A 58 -2.63 14.31 -4.31
N ARG A 59 -3.57 13.96 -5.19
CA ARG A 59 -3.37 12.88 -6.18
C ARG A 59 -2.21 13.13 -7.13
N SER A 60 -1.98 14.36 -7.55
CA SER A 60 -0.87 14.68 -8.46
C SER A 60 0.48 14.36 -7.84
N GLU A 61 0.67 14.73 -6.57
CA GLU A 61 1.90 14.42 -5.84
C GLU A 61 2.02 12.92 -5.55
N ILE A 62 0.90 12.25 -5.25
CA ILE A 62 0.86 10.79 -5.06
C ILE A 62 1.32 10.07 -6.32
N ILE A 63 0.80 10.45 -7.49
CA ILE A 63 1.19 9.85 -8.77
C ILE A 63 2.67 10.06 -9.04
N ALA A 64 3.18 11.27 -8.84
CA ALA A 64 4.59 11.59 -9.02
C ALA A 64 5.49 10.79 -8.07
N PHE A 65 5.10 10.66 -6.80
CA PHE A 65 5.81 9.83 -5.82
C PHE A 65 5.86 8.36 -6.24
N LEU A 66 4.72 7.79 -6.62
CA LEU A 66 4.64 6.39 -7.03
C LEU A 66 5.45 6.12 -8.30
N ALA A 67 5.47 7.04 -9.25
CA ALA A 67 6.29 6.92 -10.45
C ALA A 67 7.79 6.85 -10.10
N ARG A 68 8.26 7.73 -9.18
CA ARG A 68 9.66 7.70 -8.72
C ARG A 68 9.99 6.41 -7.96
N LYS A 69 9.10 5.99 -7.08
CA LYS A 69 9.25 4.77 -6.28
C LYS A 69 9.40 3.54 -7.19
N LEU A 70 8.50 3.38 -8.14
CA LEU A 70 8.46 2.21 -9.00
C LEU A 70 9.58 2.20 -10.05
N ALA A 71 10.11 3.37 -10.41
CA ALA A 71 11.31 3.45 -11.23
C ALA A 71 12.58 2.99 -10.49
N LYS A 72 12.62 3.14 -9.17
CA LYS A 72 13.75 2.76 -8.31
C LYS A 72 13.60 1.33 -7.79
N GLU A 73 12.42 0.94 -7.36
CA GLU A 73 12.15 -0.34 -6.70
C GLU A 73 11.64 -1.36 -7.72
N LEU A 74 12.56 -2.07 -8.34
CA LEU A 74 12.28 -3.01 -9.42
C LEU A 74 11.74 -4.33 -8.85
N ASP A 75 10.91 -5.01 -9.64
CA ASP A 75 10.26 -6.29 -9.26
C ASP A 75 9.51 -6.22 -7.92
N TYR A 76 8.95 -5.08 -7.60
CA TYR A 76 8.23 -4.77 -6.37
C TYR A 76 7.08 -5.75 -6.11
N ARG A 77 7.07 -6.31 -4.89
CA ARG A 77 6.01 -7.18 -4.38
C ARG A 77 5.73 -6.84 -2.93
N LEU A 78 4.47 -6.66 -2.60
CA LEU A 78 4.01 -6.15 -1.32
C LEU A 78 3.04 -7.14 -0.67
N ILE A 79 3.16 -7.32 0.64
CA ILE A 79 2.15 -7.96 1.48
C ILE A 79 1.79 -7.02 2.62
N LYS A 80 0.49 -6.82 2.82
CA LYS A 80 -0.07 -6.06 3.94
C LYS A 80 -0.86 -6.97 4.87
N GLU A 81 -0.93 -6.59 6.15
CA GLU A 81 -1.73 -7.25 7.16
C GLU A 81 -2.38 -6.21 8.05
N MET A 82 -3.69 -6.33 8.27
CA MET A 82 -4.38 -5.47 9.22
C MET A 82 -3.88 -5.76 10.63
N TRP A 83 -3.47 -4.71 11.35
CA TRP A 83 -3.13 -4.82 12.76
C TRP A 83 -4.35 -4.59 13.64
N THR A 84 -5.04 -3.49 13.44
CA THR A 84 -6.29 -3.14 14.15
C THR A 84 -7.10 -2.13 13.34
N PHE A 85 -8.32 -1.88 13.78
CA PHE A 85 -9.20 -0.88 13.17
C PHE A 85 -10.14 -0.28 14.21
N THR A 86 -10.65 0.90 13.91
CA THR A 86 -11.75 1.52 14.67
C THR A 86 -12.45 2.56 13.79
N GLY A 87 -13.78 2.49 13.69
CA GLY A 87 -14.55 3.46 12.89
C GLY A 87 -14.08 3.53 11.45
N ASN A 88 -13.49 4.66 11.06
CA ASN A 88 -12.94 4.90 9.71
C ASN A 88 -11.42 4.81 9.63
N ARG A 89 -10.76 4.22 10.63
CA ARG A 89 -9.31 4.10 10.72
C ARG A 89 -8.85 2.65 10.70
N ILE A 90 -7.75 2.39 10.01
CA ILE A 90 -7.12 1.07 9.98
C ILE A 90 -5.61 1.24 10.19
N ALA A 91 -5.05 0.45 11.12
CA ALA A 91 -3.60 0.33 11.30
C ALA A 91 -3.11 -0.94 10.60
N VAL A 92 -2.01 -0.83 9.86
CA VAL A 92 -1.53 -1.85 8.94
C VAL A 92 -0.04 -2.11 9.15
N ARG A 93 0.34 -3.38 9.16
CA ARG A 93 1.75 -3.80 9.00
C ARG A 93 1.95 -4.18 7.54
N PHE A 94 3.15 -3.93 7.01
CA PHE A 94 3.48 -4.39 5.68
C PHE A 94 4.98 -4.66 5.53
N ALA A 95 5.31 -5.46 4.53
CA ALA A 95 6.67 -5.62 4.06
C ALA A 95 6.64 -5.79 2.54
N TYR A 96 7.65 -5.28 1.86
CA TYR A 96 7.77 -5.47 0.43
C TYR A 96 9.21 -5.81 0.05
N GLU A 97 9.34 -6.61 -1.00
CA GLU A 97 10.64 -6.99 -1.56
C GLU A 97 10.83 -6.32 -2.92
N TRP A 98 12.04 -5.88 -3.18
CA TRP A 98 12.42 -5.17 -4.40
C TRP A 98 13.94 -5.23 -4.60
N HIS A 99 14.40 -4.92 -5.81
CA HIS A 99 15.82 -4.73 -6.05
C HIS A 99 16.08 -3.42 -6.76
N ASP A 100 17.31 -2.91 -6.65
CA ASP A 100 17.76 -1.74 -7.39
C ASP A 100 18.27 -2.14 -8.81
N ASP A 101 18.76 -1.16 -9.56
CA ASP A 101 19.29 -1.36 -10.92
C ASP A 101 20.65 -2.09 -10.95
N SER A 102 21.25 -2.37 -9.80
CA SER A 102 22.47 -3.16 -9.64
C SER A 102 22.19 -4.54 -9.06
N ASP A 103 20.95 -4.99 -9.08
CA ASP A 103 20.48 -6.28 -8.55
C ASP A 103 20.73 -6.47 -7.06
N HIS A 104 20.75 -5.38 -6.29
CA HIS A 104 20.79 -5.43 -4.85
C HIS A 104 19.37 -5.58 -4.31
N TRP A 105 19.12 -6.69 -3.61
CA TRP A 105 17.81 -6.97 -3.04
C TRP A 105 17.61 -6.35 -1.66
N TYR A 106 16.37 -5.94 -1.40
CA TYR A 106 15.93 -5.34 -0.13
C TYR A 106 14.59 -5.92 0.30
N ARG A 107 14.40 -6.00 1.60
CA ARG A 107 13.07 -6.13 2.22
C ARG A 107 12.83 -4.89 3.07
N SER A 108 11.75 -4.19 2.77
CA SER A 108 11.36 -2.98 3.47
C SER A 108 10.18 -3.29 4.38
N TYR A 109 10.34 -3.02 5.68
CA TYR A 109 9.33 -3.25 6.71
C TYR A 109 8.65 -1.94 7.05
N GLY A 110 7.31 -1.95 7.14
CA GLY A 110 6.57 -0.75 7.45
C GLY A 110 5.38 -0.96 8.35
N ASN A 111 5.02 0.13 9.01
CA ASN A 111 3.76 0.28 9.70
C ASN A 111 3.10 1.55 9.18
N GLU A 112 1.80 1.49 8.95
CA GLU A 112 1.07 2.66 8.45
C GLU A 112 -0.29 2.80 9.12
N ASN A 113 -0.75 4.04 9.20
CA ASN A 113 -2.05 4.40 9.73
C ASN A 113 -2.87 5.04 8.63
N TRP A 114 -4.11 4.59 8.48
CA TRP A 114 -5.06 5.07 7.47
C TRP A 114 -6.29 5.70 8.09
N GLU A 115 -6.78 6.74 7.45
CA GLU A 115 -8.10 7.31 7.74
C GLU A 115 -8.87 7.52 6.43
N PHE A 116 -10.14 7.11 6.43
CA PHE A 116 -11.01 7.14 5.24
C PHE A 116 -12.14 8.16 5.41
N ASN A 117 -12.60 8.71 4.27
CA ASN A 117 -13.85 9.45 4.24
C ASN A 117 -15.06 8.49 4.14
N ASP A 118 -16.29 9.04 4.15
CA ASP A 118 -17.52 8.24 4.13
C ASP A 118 -17.72 7.45 2.83
N GLU A 119 -17.08 7.85 1.75
CA GLU A 119 -17.11 7.15 0.46
C GLU A 119 -16.02 6.06 0.34
N GLY A 120 -15.28 5.80 1.40
CA GLY A 120 -14.25 4.75 1.40
C GLY A 120 -12.96 5.13 0.69
N LEU A 121 -12.71 6.42 0.47
CA LEU A 121 -11.46 6.94 -0.05
C LEU A 121 -10.52 7.29 1.10
N MET A 122 -9.24 6.98 0.97
CA MET A 122 -8.25 7.28 2.01
C MET A 122 -7.90 8.77 1.99
N ALA A 123 -8.19 9.45 3.09
CA ALA A 123 -7.96 10.89 3.25
C ALA A 123 -6.60 11.17 3.89
N SER A 124 -6.09 10.27 4.73
CA SER A 124 -4.79 10.42 5.40
C SER A 124 -4.05 9.09 5.44
N ARG A 125 -2.74 9.13 5.22
CA ARG A 125 -1.85 7.98 5.31
C ARG A 125 -0.52 8.40 5.91
N TYR A 126 -0.12 7.74 6.99
CA TYR A 126 1.17 7.96 7.64
C TYR A 126 1.93 6.64 7.69
N ALA A 127 3.06 6.57 6.99
CA ALA A 127 3.85 5.36 6.87
C ALA A 127 5.29 5.57 7.32
N SER A 128 5.73 4.70 8.23
CA SER A 128 7.12 4.60 8.68
C SER A 128 7.71 3.30 8.14
N ILE A 129 8.88 3.36 7.53
CA ILE A 129 9.47 2.26 6.78
C ILE A 129 10.96 2.14 7.07
N ASN A 130 11.43 0.91 7.28
CA ASN A 130 12.83 0.56 7.43
C ASN A 130 13.26 -0.39 6.32
N ASP A 131 14.39 -0.13 5.69
CA ASP A 131 14.95 -0.99 4.66
C ASP A 131 15.99 -1.94 5.24
N LEU A 132 15.96 -3.20 4.80
CA LEU A 132 16.95 -4.20 5.11
C LEU A 132 17.53 -4.75 3.81
N ARG A 133 18.87 -4.67 3.66
CA ARG A 133 19.55 -5.35 2.57
C ARG A 133 19.49 -6.86 2.79
N ILE A 134 19.05 -7.61 1.79
CA ILE A 134 18.99 -9.08 1.82
C ILE A 134 19.76 -9.66 0.64
N SER A 135 20.10 -10.95 0.70
CA SER A 135 20.53 -11.68 -0.49
C SER A 135 19.32 -12.09 -1.32
N GLU A 136 19.50 -12.35 -2.59
CA GLU A 136 18.43 -12.89 -3.43
C GLU A 136 17.91 -14.22 -2.89
N ALA A 137 18.77 -15.06 -2.31
CA ALA A 137 18.39 -16.32 -1.70
C ALA A 137 17.48 -16.16 -0.46
N ASP A 138 17.51 -15.00 0.20
CA ASP A 138 16.71 -14.73 1.38
C ASP A 138 15.31 -14.18 1.06
N ARG A 139 14.98 -14.04 -0.22
CA ARG A 139 13.64 -13.62 -0.65
C ARG A 139 12.59 -14.61 -0.17
N LYS A 140 11.47 -14.07 0.30
CA LYS A 140 10.32 -14.85 0.81
C LYS A 140 9.08 -14.72 -0.08
N TYR A 141 9.09 -13.78 -1.03
CA TYR A 141 7.95 -13.49 -1.90
C TYR A 141 8.15 -14.21 -3.24
N HIS A 142 7.40 -15.28 -3.43
CA HIS A 142 7.56 -16.22 -4.54
C HIS A 142 6.32 -16.28 -5.44
N TRP A 143 5.93 -15.14 -6.00
CA TRP A 143 4.92 -15.10 -7.06
C TRP A 143 5.40 -14.19 -8.19
N GLY A 144 4.79 -14.35 -9.37
CA GLY A 144 5.02 -13.43 -10.48
C GLY A 144 4.58 -12.02 -10.12
N VAL A 145 5.20 -10.99 -10.70
CA VAL A 145 4.88 -9.60 -10.40
C VAL A 145 3.37 -9.34 -10.64
N GLY A 146 2.77 -8.56 -9.77
CA GLY A 146 1.34 -8.26 -9.78
C GLY A 146 0.66 -8.74 -8.49
N ARG A 147 -0.63 -9.05 -8.59
CA ARG A 147 -1.43 -9.45 -7.43
C ARG A 147 -0.90 -10.75 -6.81
N ARG A 148 -0.75 -10.72 -5.48
CA ARG A 148 -0.36 -11.92 -4.72
C ARG A 148 -1.46 -12.99 -4.85
N PRO A 149 -1.12 -14.26 -5.20
CA PRO A 149 -2.09 -15.35 -5.18
C PRO A 149 -2.69 -15.57 -3.80
N ASP A 150 -3.97 -15.99 -3.74
CA ASP A 150 -4.67 -16.18 -2.48
C ASP A 150 -4.06 -17.28 -1.60
N ASP A 151 -3.38 -18.27 -2.20
CA ASP A 151 -2.69 -19.36 -1.52
C ASP A 151 -1.25 -19.05 -1.12
N HIS A 152 -0.71 -17.87 -1.50
CA HIS A 152 0.62 -17.44 -1.03
C HIS A 152 0.53 -17.01 0.44
N PRO A 153 1.49 -17.43 1.30
CA PRO A 153 1.49 -17.05 2.71
C PRO A 153 1.45 -15.53 2.93
N GLY A 154 0.78 -15.10 3.99
CA GLY A 154 0.79 -13.71 4.46
C GLY A 154 1.98 -13.42 5.38
N LEU A 155 2.05 -12.17 5.91
CA LEU A 155 3.19 -11.73 6.73
C LEU A 155 3.40 -12.60 7.95
N SER A 156 2.36 -12.83 8.75
CA SER A 156 2.46 -13.63 9.98
C SER A 156 2.87 -15.06 9.69
N GLU A 157 2.38 -15.65 8.62
CA GLU A 157 2.73 -17.01 8.19
C GLU A 157 4.19 -17.12 7.73
N LEU A 158 4.75 -16.02 7.17
CA LEU A 158 6.16 -15.94 6.77
C LEU A 158 7.09 -15.57 7.92
N GLY A 159 6.55 -15.26 9.11
CA GLY A 159 7.33 -14.82 10.25
C GLY A 159 7.87 -13.39 10.15
N LEU A 160 7.21 -12.58 9.36
CA LEU A 160 7.59 -11.17 9.13
C LEU A 160 6.77 -10.20 9.97
#